data_628ce8e01c15fc52c52fa68ee3fd9c8d
#
_entry.id   628ce8e01c15fc52c52fa68ee3fd9c8d
#
_cell.length_a   1.000
_cell.length_b   1.000
_cell.length_c   1.000
_cell.angle_alpha   90.00
_cell.angle_beta   90.00
_cell.angle_gamma   90.00
#
_symmetry.space_group_name_H-M   'P 1'
#
loop_
_entity.id
_entity.type
_entity.pdbx_description
1 polymer ?
#
loop_
_entity_poly.entity_id
_entity_poly.type
_entity_poly.pdbx_seq_one_letter_code
_entity_poly.pdbx_strand_id
1 'polypeptide(L)'
;MLQCSQMPLLDKVYKFISNNIMTPGPPPFLWAFQQAYAAVAKRNAQREAGTNAGRTPDLLDQFIDAKKTYPDIVDDDHKVVNYLFLNIVAGSDTTGTSLVAIVYYTLRNQQAYDRLRKELDAAGLDPTVPVSWRNCQSLTYLDAIIQEGLRIHPPVGFHLERVVPRGGSTLPDGRFLPEGTKVGMNAWVTNRSEELFGPDTDSFVPERWLRKEGEPEDEFNARFARMKGLNFTFGYGSRICTGRSAAYLEMYKLIATIFLLYDVSLHSSPLNLFFPLDI
;
A
#
# COMPACT_ATOMS: atom_id res chain seq x y z
N MET A 1 16.01 -3.79 5.23
CA MET A 1 16.20 -3.35 6.63
C MET A 1 15.12 -3.85 7.61
N LEU A 2 13.87 -3.96 7.21
CA LEU A 2 12.76 -4.36 8.11
C LEU A 2 12.74 -5.86 8.51
N GLN A 3 13.36 -6.74 7.73
CA GLN A 3 13.38 -8.18 8.03
C GLN A 3 14.26 -8.58 9.22
N CYS A 4 15.30 -7.81 9.52
CA CYS A 4 16.22 -8.15 10.62
C CYS A 4 15.65 -7.83 12.01
N SER A 5 14.71 -6.89 12.12
CA SER A 5 14.13 -6.47 13.41
C SER A 5 13.29 -7.56 14.09
N GLN A 6 12.83 -8.55 13.33
CA GLN A 6 12.06 -9.69 13.86
C GLN A 6 12.94 -10.85 14.35
N MET A 7 14.25 -10.81 14.06
CA MET A 7 15.23 -11.77 14.51
C MET A 7 16.30 -11.07 15.37
N PRO A 8 16.10 -10.96 16.68
CA PRO A 8 16.95 -10.12 17.55
C PRO A 8 18.45 -10.41 17.45
N LEU A 9 18.82 -11.65 17.17
CA LEU A 9 20.23 -12.02 16.99
C LEU A 9 20.79 -11.48 15.67
N LEU A 10 20.05 -11.64 14.57
CA LEU A 10 20.45 -11.12 13.26
C LEU A 10 20.49 -9.59 13.25
N ASP A 11 19.56 -8.93 13.94
CA ASP A 11 19.57 -7.48 14.08
C ASP A 11 20.84 -7.00 14.83
N LYS A 12 21.23 -7.69 15.91
CA LYS A 12 22.49 -7.40 16.62
C LYS A 12 23.72 -7.62 15.74
N VAL A 13 23.77 -8.73 15.01
CA VAL A 13 24.88 -9.04 14.09
C VAL A 13 24.94 -8.00 12.97
N TYR A 14 23.80 -7.67 12.35
CA TYR A 14 23.73 -6.64 11.31
C TYR A 14 24.19 -5.27 11.82
N LYS A 15 23.73 -4.84 13.00
CA LYS A 15 24.15 -3.59 13.62
C LYS A 15 25.65 -3.59 13.93
N PHE A 16 26.19 -4.70 14.41
CA PHE A 16 27.63 -4.82 14.67
C PHE A 16 28.44 -4.69 13.37
N ILE A 17 28.05 -5.40 12.30
CA ILE A 17 28.73 -5.35 11.00
C ILE A 17 28.58 -3.95 10.38
N SER A 18 27.39 -3.38 10.40
CA SER A 18 27.12 -2.04 9.86
C SER A 18 27.92 -0.95 10.57
N ASN A 19 28.07 -1.06 11.89
CA ASN A 19 28.75 -0.03 12.67
C ASN A 19 30.27 -0.15 12.71
N ASN A 20 30.82 -1.37 12.47
CA ASN A 20 32.24 -1.63 12.69
C ASN A 20 33.01 -2.08 11.43
N ILE A 21 32.33 -2.57 10.42
CA ILE A 21 32.93 -3.19 9.22
C ILE A 21 32.54 -2.46 7.95
N MET A 22 31.31 -2.03 7.83
CA MET A 22 30.83 -1.25 6.68
C MET A 22 30.89 0.23 7.02
N THR A 23 31.50 1.03 6.15
CA THR A 23 31.24 2.48 6.14
C THR A 23 29.84 2.65 5.56
N PRO A 24 28.79 2.90 6.36
CA PRO A 24 27.48 3.07 5.81
C PRO A 24 27.50 4.34 4.95
N GLY A 25 27.08 4.20 3.69
CA GLY A 25 26.62 5.37 2.93
C GLY A 25 25.55 6.12 3.72
N PRO A 26 25.19 7.33 3.31
CA PRO A 26 24.15 8.07 4.00
C PRO A 26 22.90 7.18 4.14
N PRO A 27 22.22 7.19 5.32
CA PRO A 27 21.04 6.35 5.54
C PRO A 27 20.07 6.51 4.39
N PRO A 28 19.46 5.42 3.85
CA PRO A 28 18.55 5.49 2.71
C PRO A 28 17.44 6.52 2.87
N PHE A 29 17.06 6.81 4.11
CA PHE A 29 16.03 7.79 4.43
C PHE A 29 16.52 9.24 4.53
N LEU A 30 17.84 9.49 4.48
CA LEU A 30 18.39 10.86 4.63
C LEU A 30 17.89 11.75 3.48
N TRP A 31 17.85 11.23 2.27
CA TRP A 31 17.31 11.96 1.12
C TRP A 31 15.84 12.35 1.33
N ALA A 32 14.98 11.42 1.74
CA ALA A 32 13.57 11.70 1.99
C ALA A 32 13.37 12.73 3.10
N PHE A 33 14.20 12.67 4.15
CA PHE A 33 14.21 13.66 5.24
C PHE A 33 14.62 15.05 4.73
N GLN A 34 15.66 15.12 3.91
CA GLN A 34 16.11 16.37 3.29
C GLN A 34 15.03 16.99 2.38
N GLN A 35 14.32 16.16 1.59
CA GLN A 35 13.20 16.62 0.78
C GLN A 35 12.05 17.16 1.63
N ALA A 36 11.70 16.46 2.72
CA ALA A 36 10.68 16.91 3.65
C ALA A 36 11.05 18.26 4.29
N TYR A 37 12.30 18.41 4.74
CA TYR A 37 12.80 19.65 5.32
C TYR A 37 12.76 20.81 4.30
N ALA A 38 13.28 20.59 3.10
CA ALA A 38 13.28 21.59 2.04
C ALA A 38 11.85 22.01 1.63
N ALA A 39 10.91 21.07 1.58
CA ALA A 39 9.52 21.36 1.24
C ALA A 39 8.83 22.23 2.31
N VAL A 40 9.04 21.93 3.60
CA VAL A 40 8.49 22.72 4.71
C VAL A 40 9.09 24.12 4.70
N ALA A 41 10.42 24.26 4.60
CA ALA A 41 11.10 25.55 4.56
C ALA A 41 10.64 26.40 3.38
N LYS A 42 10.54 25.82 2.18
CA LYS A 42 10.01 26.50 0.98
C LYS A 42 8.58 26.98 1.17
N ARG A 43 7.72 26.14 1.75
CA ARG A 43 6.31 26.48 1.97
C ARG A 43 6.15 27.61 2.99
N ASN A 44 6.91 27.60 4.09
CA ASN A 44 6.91 28.68 5.07
C ASN A 44 7.35 29.99 4.43
N ALA A 45 8.45 30.01 3.68
CA ALA A 45 8.89 31.21 2.96
C ALA A 45 7.86 31.74 1.96
N GLN A 46 7.14 30.86 1.24
CA GLN A 46 6.04 31.23 0.35
C GLN A 46 4.85 31.85 1.09
N ARG A 47 4.51 31.34 2.28
CA ARG A 47 3.44 31.88 3.12
C ARG A 47 3.82 33.25 3.67
N GLU A 48 5.04 33.46 4.13
CA GLU A 48 5.55 34.75 4.62
C GLU A 48 5.58 35.81 3.51
N ALA A 49 5.98 35.42 2.30
CA ALA A 49 6.02 36.30 1.13
C ALA A 49 4.61 36.55 0.50
N GLY A 50 3.55 35.91 1.01
CA GLY A 50 2.19 36.01 0.45
C GLY A 50 2.02 35.42 -0.96
N THR A 51 3.00 34.66 -1.46
CA THR A 51 3.00 34.07 -2.82
C THR A 51 2.14 32.81 -2.94
N ASN A 52 1.50 32.36 -1.86
CA ASN A 52 0.57 31.23 -1.84
C ASN A 52 -0.88 31.59 -2.18
N ALA A 53 -1.17 32.87 -2.45
CA ALA A 53 -2.52 33.32 -2.74
C ALA A 53 -3.09 32.64 -4.00
N GLY A 54 -4.29 32.09 -3.92
CA GLY A 54 -4.99 31.43 -5.02
C GLY A 54 -4.61 29.95 -5.27
N ARG A 55 -3.66 29.38 -4.54
CA ARG A 55 -3.33 27.96 -4.63
C ARG A 55 -4.27 27.11 -3.75
N THR A 56 -4.76 26.00 -4.29
CA THR A 56 -5.51 25.03 -3.49
C THR A 56 -4.61 24.42 -2.40
N PRO A 57 -5.00 24.46 -1.11
CA PRO A 57 -4.24 23.84 -0.03
C PRO A 57 -4.03 22.33 -0.27
N ASP A 58 -2.83 21.88 0.02
CA ASP A 58 -2.46 20.45 -0.02
C ASP A 58 -2.22 19.89 1.38
N LEU A 59 -1.77 18.62 1.45
CA LEU A 59 -1.49 17.93 2.70
C LEU A 59 -0.40 18.63 3.54
N LEU A 60 0.62 19.21 2.89
CA LEU A 60 1.66 19.96 3.58
C LEU A 60 1.10 21.22 4.26
N ASP A 61 0.15 21.91 3.62
CA ASP A 61 -0.52 23.05 4.24
C ASP A 61 -1.28 22.63 5.49
N GLN A 62 -1.98 21.48 5.43
CA GLN A 62 -2.69 20.93 6.58
C GLN A 62 -1.75 20.59 7.73
N PHE A 63 -0.58 19.99 7.46
CA PHE A 63 0.42 19.72 8.49
C PHE A 63 0.99 20.99 9.13
N ILE A 64 1.25 22.03 8.32
CA ILE A 64 1.73 23.31 8.85
C ILE A 64 0.64 23.99 9.69
N ASP A 65 -0.62 23.94 9.24
CA ASP A 65 -1.75 24.55 9.96
C ASP A 65 -2.12 23.77 11.24
N ALA A 66 -1.74 22.48 11.32
CA ALA A 66 -1.88 21.68 12.54
C ALA A 66 -1.13 22.28 13.75
N LYS A 67 -0.07 23.07 13.54
CA LYS A 67 0.58 23.84 14.62
C LYS A 67 -0.36 24.83 15.31
N LYS A 68 -1.34 25.35 14.59
CA LYS A 68 -2.34 26.27 15.16
C LYS A 68 -3.52 25.51 15.78
N THR A 69 -3.90 24.40 15.14
CA THR A 69 -5.09 23.63 15.56
C THR A 69 -4.79 22.70 16.73
N TYR A 70 -3.57 22.17 16.79
CA TYR A 70 -3.12 21.16 17.78
C TYR A 70 -1.74 21.53 18.35
N PRO A 71 -1.58 22.70 18.99
CA PRO A 71 -0.26 23.20 19.44
C PRO A 71 0.40 22.27 20.47
N ASP A 72 -0.37 21.55 21.27
CA ASP A 72 0.17 20.57 22.24
C ASP A 72 0.77 19.32 21.60
N ILE A 73 0.43 19.04 20.33
CA ILE A 73 0.91 17.88 19.58
C ILE A 73 1.92 18.29 18.52
N VAL A 74 1.64 19.38 17.80
CA VAL A 74 2.48 19.92 16.71
C VAL A 74 2.94 21.32 17.11
N ASP A 75 4.03 21.38 17.87
CA ASP A 75 4.54 22.63 18.45
C ASP A 75 5.60 23.31 17.58
N ASP A 76 6.25 22.56 16.67
CA ASP A 76 7.34 23.08 15.83
C ASP A 76 7.34 22.52 14.39
N ASP A 77 8.20 23.08 13.55
CA ASP A 77 8.39 22.63 12.16
C ASP A 77 9.06 21.27 12.07
N HIS A 78 9.82 20.85 13.09
CA HIS A 78 10.44 19.53 13.08
C HIS A 78 9.40 18.41 13.12
N LYS A 79 8.31 18.59 13.86
CA LYS A 79 7.19 17.64 13.84
C LYS A 79 6.47 17.61 12.49
N VAL A 80 6.30 18.77 11.85
CA VAL A 80 5.76 18.85 10.48
C VAL A 80 6.66 18.11 9.49
N VAL A 81 7.99 18.31 9.58
CA VAL A 81 8.98 17.58 8.77
C VAL A 81 8.88 16.07 8.99
N ASN A 82 8.74 15.62 10.25
CA ASN A 82 8.60 14.20 10.56
C ASN A 82 7.31 13.60 9.95
N TYR A 83 6.18 14.30 10.00
CA TYR A 83 4.95 13.83 9.36
C TYR A 83 5.10 13.74 7.84
N LEU A 84 5.69 14.77 7.20
CA LEU A 84 5.92 14.74 5.76
C LEU A 84 6.90 13.64 5.37
N PHE A 85 8.00 13.48 6.12
CA PHE A 85 8.96 12.40 5.92
C PHE A 85 8.29 11.01 6.00
N LEU A 86 7.47 10.78 7.02
CA LEU A 86 6.72 9.52 7.15
C LEU A 86 5.78 9.29 5.97
N ASN A 87 5.12 10.32 5.46
CA ASN A 87 4.27 10.20 4.27
C ASN A 87 5.07 9.83 3.02
N ILE A 88 6.25 10.46 2.81
CA ILE A 88 7.12 10.15 1.67
C ILE A 88 7.58 8.69 1.73
N VAL A 89 8.10 8.26 2.87
CA VAL A 89 8.67 6.91 3.02
C VAL A 89 7.57 5.84 2.99
N ALA A 90 6.51 6.02 3.77
CA ALA A 90 5.44 5.02 3.84
C ALA A 90 4.67 4.89 2.52
N GLY A 91 4.43 6.01 1.82
CA GLY A 91 3.65 6.02 0.58
C GLY A 91 4.44 5.51 -0.63
N SER A 92 5.71 5.89 -0.78
CA SER A 92 6.49 5.53 -1.97
C SER A 92 6.77 4.03 -2.07
N ASP A 93 7.26 3.41 -1.00
CA ASP A 93 7.66 1.99 -1.02
C ASP A 93 6.44 1.06 -1.15
N THR A 94 5.42 1.27 -0.33
CA THR A 94 4.27 0.35 -0.30
C THR A 94 3.40 0.48 -1.54
N THR A 95 3.07 1.71 -1.96
CA THR A 95 2.27 1.94 -3.18
C THR A 95 3.07 1.53 -4.42
N GLY A 96 4.37 1.85 -4.49
CA GLY A 96 5.25 1.44 -5.57
C GLY A 96 5.33 -0.08 -5.74
N THR A 97 5.54 -0.82 -4.66
CA THR A 97 5.54 -2.29 -4.67
C THR A 97 4.19 -2.85 -5.12
N SER A 98 3.09 -2.29 -4.64
CA SER A 98 1.74 -2.71 -5.05
C SER A 98 1.50 -2.48 -6.54
N LEU A 99 1.89 -1.32 -7.07
CA LEU A 99 1.76 -1.00 -8.50
C LEU A 99 2.56 -1.96 -9.37
N VAL A 100 3.83 -2.21 -9.01
CA VAL A 100 4.68 -3.18 -9.73
C VAL A 100 4.05 -4.56 -9.71
N ALA A 101 3.57 -5.02 -8.56
CA ALA A 101 2.94 -6.33 -8.44
C ALA A 101 1.66 -6.43 -9.30
N ILE A 102 0.77 -5.43 -9.25
CA ILE A 102 -0.47 -5.40 -10.04
C ILE A 102 -0.15 -5.47 -11.54
N VAL A 103 0.78 -4.64 -12.02
CA VAL A 103 1.20 -4.64 -13.43
C VAL A 103 1.81 -5.99 -13.81
N TYR A 104 2.72 -6.52 -12.99
CA TYR A 104 3.38 -7.80 -13.23
C TYR A 104 2.39 -8.96 -13.37
N TYR A 105 1.50 -9.13 -12.39
CA TYR A 105 0.53 -10.22 -12.42
C TYR A 105 -0.49 -10.07 -13.56
N THR A 106 -0.89 -8.85 -13.88
CA THR A 106 -1.77 -8.59 -15.03
C THR A 106 -1.11 -9.00 -16.34
N LEU A 107 0.16 -8.63 -16.55
CA LEU A 107 0.91 -8.97 -17.76
C LEU A 107 1.28 -10.46 -17.85
N ARG A 108 1.41 -11.15 -16.73
CA ARG A 108 1.61 -12.60 -16.66
C ARG A 108 0.35 -13.40 -16.98
N ASN A 109 -0.82 -12.78 -16.90
CA ASN A 109 -2.11 -13.37 -17.17
C ASN A 109 -2.74 -12.71 -18.40
N GLN A 110 -2.52 -13.30 -19.60
CA GLN A 110 -3.02 -12.73 -20.87
C GLN A 110 -4.53 -12.51 -20.86
N GLN A 111 -5.30 -13.42 -20.27
CA GLN A 111 -6.75 -13.28 -20.19
C GLN A 111 -7.16 -12.06 -19.34
N ALA A 112 -6.47 -11.83 -18.23
CA ALA A 112 -6.71 -10.67 -17.38
C ALA A 112 -6.31 -9.37 -18.10
N TYR A 113 -5.18 -9.37 -18.81
CA TYR A 113 -4.75 -8.24 -19.63
C TYR A 113 -5.78 -7.87 -20.69
N ASP A 114 -6.19 -8.85 -21.51
CA ASP A 114 -7.13 -8.63 -22.62
C ASP A 114 -8.48 -8.11 -22.12
N ARG A 115 -8.94 -8.65 -21.00
CA ARG A 115 -10.21 -8.25 -20.40
C ARG A 115 -10.15 -6.84 -19.82
N LEU A 116 -9.04 -6.46 -19.17
CA LEU A 116 -8.82 -5.10 -18.69
C LEU A 116 -8.77 -4.11 -19.86
N ARG A 117 -8.02 -4.42 -20.92
CA ARG A 117 -7.95 -3.60 -22.13
C ARG A 117 -9.34 -3.40 -22.74
N LYS A 118 -10.10 -4.48 -22.90
CA LYS A 118 -11.46 -4.42 -23.42
C LYS A 118 -12.40 -3.53 -22.60
N GLU A 119 -12.29 -3.58 -21.26
CA GLU A 119 -13.07 -2.70 -20.38
C GLU A 119 -12.67 -1.23 -20.57
N LEU A 120 -11.36 -0.93 -20.61
CA LEU A 120 -10.86 0.42 -20.81
C LEU A 120 -11.26 1.00 -22.18
N ASP A 121 -11.14 0.21 -23.25
CA ASP A 121 -11.51 0.62 -24.60
C ASP A 121 -13.03 0.88 -24.72
N ALA A 122 -13.85 0.05 -24.05
CA ALA A 122 -15.30 0.22 -24.05
C ALA A 122 -15.79 1.40 -23.21
N ALA A 123 -14.98 1.90 -22.29
CA ALA A 123 -15.35 3.00 -21.40
C ALA A 123 -15.35 4.40 -22.07
N GLY A 124 -14.90 4.52 -23.31
CA GLY A 124 -14.90 5.78 -24.06
C GLY A 124 -14.07 6.89 -23.42
N LEU A 125 -12.97 6.50 -22.76
CA LEU A 125 -12.09 7.42 -22.07
C LEU A 125 -11.21 8.20 -23.07
N ASP A 126 -10.90 9.44 -22.73
CA ASP A 126 -9.97 10.26 -23.52
C ASP A 126 -8.52 9.74 -23.35
N PRO A 127 -7.88 9.23 -24.43
CA PRO A 127 -6.54 8.68 -24.37
C PRO A 127 -5.44 9.76 -24.31
N THR A 128 -5.79 11.04 -24.27
CA THR A 128 -4.80 12.15 -24.22
C THR A 128 -4.55 12.65 -22.81
N VAL A 129 -5.35 12.24 -21.84
CA VAL A 129 -5.28 12.69 -20.45
C VAL A 129 -5.31 11.52 -19.46
N PRO A 130 -4.68 11.67 -18.27
CA PRO A 130 -4.77 10.65 -17.23
C PRO A 130 -6.23 10.37 -16.82
N VAL A 131 -6.56 9.11 -16.61
CA VAL A 131 -7.91 8.69 -16.21
C VAL A 131 -8.31 9.33 -14.89
N SER A 132 -9.51 9.92 -14.84
CA SER A 132 -10.03 10.54 -13.62
C SER A 132 -10.44 9.50 -12.58
N TRP A 133 -10.39 9.86 -11.30
CA TRP A 133 -10.90 9.00 -10.23
C TRP A 133 -12.36 8.58 -10.44
N ARG A 134 -13.21 9.53 -10.87
CA ARG A 134 -14.61 9.26 -11.15
C ARG A 134 -14.79 8.15 -12.19
N ASN A 135 -14.00 8.20 -13.26
CA ASN A 135 -14.06 7.18 -14.32
C ASN A 135 -13.54 5.83 -13.81
N CYS A 136 -12.49 5.82 -13.00
CA CYS A 136 -11.97 4.57 -12.41
C CYS A 136 -13.01 3.83 -11.56
N GLN A 137 -13.89 4.55 -10.86
CA GLN A 137 -14.90 3.96 -9.97
C GLN A 137 -15.97 3.13 -10.71
N SER A 138 -16.16 3.33 -12.00
CA SER A 138 -17.10 2.58 -12.83
C SER A 138 -16.48 1.35 -13.51
N LEU A 139 -15.16 1.16 -13.41
CA LEU A 139 -14.42 0.09 -14.04
C LEU A 139 -14.34 -1.12 -13.09
N THR A 140 -15.25 -2.06 -13.27
CA THR A 140 -15.39 -3.21 -12.33
C THR A 140 -14.26 -4.21 -12.46
N TYR A 141 -13.71 -4.40 -13.65
CA TYR A 141 -12.59 -5.32 -13.84
C TYR A 141 -11.26 -4.70 -13.38
N LEU A 142 -11.11 -3.39 -13.54
CA LEU A 142 -9.99 -2.66 -12.92
C LEU A 142 -10.00 -2.81 -11.39
N ASP A 143 -11.17 -2.68 -10.74
CA ASP A 143 -11.28 -2.93 -9.28
C ASP A 143 -10.86 -4.37 -8.95
N ALA A 144 -11.34 -5.36 -9.69
CA ALA A 144 -10.98 -6.76 -9.49
C ALA A 144 -9.47 -7.02 -9.61
N ILE A 145 -8.82 -6.45 -10.62
CA ILE A 145 -7.36 -6.53 -10.84
C ILE A 145 -6.60 -5.93 -9.64
N ILE A 146 -7.00 -4.76 -9.16
CA ILE A 146 -6.34 -4.08 -8.05
C ILE A 146 -6.53 -4.84 -6.74
N GLN A 147 -7.75 -5.28 -6.45
CA GLN A 147 -8.04 -6.07 -5.24
C GLN A 147 -7.26 -7.39 -5.23
N GLU A 148 -7.18 -8.07 -6.39
CA GLU A 148 -6.45 -9.33 -6.49
C GLU A 148 -4.94 -9.12 -6.38
N GLY A 149 -4.39 -8.09 -7.01
CA GLY A 149 -2.97 -7.76 -6.89
C GLY A 149 -2.56 -7.46 -5.45
N LEU A 150 -3.38 -6.69 -4.71
CA LEU A 150 -3.17 -6.41 -3.30
C LEU A 150 -3.32 -7.65 -2.42
N ARG A 151 -4.22 -8.58 -2.77
CA ARG A 151 -4.41 -9.83 -2.07
C ARG A 151 -3.20 -10.75 -2.21
N ILE A 152 -2.78 -11.01 -3.45
CA ILE A 152 -1.72 -11.98 -3.76
C ILE A 152 -0.34 -11.46 -3.37
N HIS A 153 -0.12 -10.15 -3.46
CA HIS A 153 1.16 -9.52 -3.16
C HIS A 153 1.00 -8.29 -2.24
N PRO A 154 0.62 -8.50 -0.97
CA PRO A 154 0.57 -7.40 -0.01
C PRO A 154 1.99 -6.83 0.18
N PRO A 155 2.18 -5.50 0.11
CA PRO A 155 3.52 -4.90 0.18
C PRO A 155 4.17 -5.05 1.57
N VAL A 156 3.36 -5.29 2.60
CA VAL A 156 3.82 -5.55 3.97
C VAL A 156 3.62 -7.02 4.28
N GLY A 157 4.70 -7.80 4.15
CA GLY A 157 4.70 -9.26 4.31
C GLY A 157 5.14 -9.77 5.68
N PHE A 158 5.14 -8.94 6.73
CA PHE A 158 5.50 -9.31 8.09
C PHE A 158 4.33 -9.14 9.07
N HIS A 159 4.52 -9.62 10.30
CA HIS A 159 3.49 -9.53 11.33
C HIS A 159 3.20 -8.07 11.73
N LEU A 160 1.92 -7.72 11.75
CA LEU A 160 1.46 -6.45 12.32
C LEU A 160 1.25 -6.65 13.83
N GLU A 161 2.33 -6.55 14.58
CA GLU A 161 2.37 -6.88 16.00
C GLU A 161 1.52 -5.94 16.87
N ARG A 162 0.93 -6.54 17.89
CA ARG A 162 0.27 -5.89 19.04
C ARG A 162 0.78 -6.53 20.32
N VAL A 163 0.82 -5.74 21.36
CA VAL A 163 1.16 -6.24 22.70
C VAL A 163 -0.13 -6.48 23.47
N VAL A 164 -0.27 -7.66 24.05
CA VAL A 164 -1.41 -7.99 24.90
C VAL A 164 -1.40 -7.06 26.10
N PRO A 165 -2.52 -6.36 26.38
CA PRO A 165 -2.60 -5.37 27.45
C PRO A 165 -2.54 -6.00 28.84
N ARG A 166 -2.44 -5.12 29.85
CA ARG A 166 -2.47 -5.52 31.25
C ARG A 166 -3.72 -6.35 31.56
N GLY A 167 -3.54 -7.43 32.29
CA GLY A 167 -4.58 -8.42 32.60
C GLY A 167 -4.71 -9.55 31.59
N GLY A 168 -3.95 -9.53 30.50
CA GLY A 168 -4.00 -10.57 29.47
C GLY A 168 -5.21 -10.44 28.54
N SER A 169 -5.38 -11.43 27.66
CA SER A 169 -6.51 -11.52 26.72
C SER A 169 -6.84 -12.97 26.43
N THR A 170 -8.12 -13.30 26.26
CA THR A 170 -8.54 -14.65 25.86
C THR A 170 -8.94 -14.63 24.39
N LEU A 171 -8.38 -15.55 23.61
CA LEU A 171 -8.75 -15.74 22.21
C LEU A 171 -10.15 -16.38 22.08
N PRO A 172 -10.81 -16.26 20.91
CA PRO A 172 -12.13 -16.87 20.69
C PRO A 172 -12.18 -18.39 20.89
N ASP A 173 -11.02 -19.07 20.73
CA ASP A 173 -10.88 -20.51 20.97
C ASP A 173 -10.62 -20.88 22.45
N GLY A 174 -10.66 -19.91 23.37
CA GLY A 174 -10.48 -20.08 24.79
C GLY A 174 -9.03 -20.01 25.29
N ARG A 175 -8.03 -19.94 24.44
CA ARG A 175 -6.62 -19.80 24.84
C ARG A 175 -6.37 -18.45 25.48
N PHE A 176 -5.78 -18.48 26.68
CA PHE A 176 -5.37 -17.26 27.38
C PHE A 176 -3.97 -16.80 26.94
N LEU A 177 -3.83 -15.53 26.65
CA LEU A 177 -2.57 -14.88 26.34
C LEU A 177 -2.15 -13.97 27.51
N PRO A 178 -1.01 -14.22 28.14
CA PRO A 178 -0.48 -13.36 29.20
C PRO A 178 -0.21 -11.94 28.72
N GLU A 179 -0.25 -11.00 29.68
CA GLU A 179 0.20 -9.62 29.49
C GLU A 179 1.60 -9.56 28.88
N GLY A 180 1.85 -8.61 27.96
CA GLY A 180 3.13 -8.44 27.29
C GLY A 180 3.41 -9.41 26.14
N THR A 181 2.57 -10.42 25.94
CA THR A 181 2.67 -11.32 24.78
C THR A 181 2.52 -10.51 23.49
N LYS A 182 3.44 -10.71 22.54
CA LYS A 182 3.32 -10.13 21.19
C LYS A 182 2.49 -11.04 20.31
N VAL A 183 1.43 -10.51 19.74
CA VAL A 183 0.53 -11.20 18.81
C VAL A 183 0.46 -10.41 17.51
N GLY A 184 0.32 -11.07 16.38
CA GLY A 184 0.22 -10.40 15.10
C GLY A 184 -0.35 -11.27 14.01
N MET A 185 -0.91 -10.62 13.00
CA MET A 185 -1.39 -11.27 11.78
C MET A 185 -0.48 -10.85 10.63
N ASN A 186 -0.28 -11.78 9.70
CA ASN A 186 0.53 -11.57 8.51
C ASN A 186 -0.39 -11.57 7.28
N ALA A 187 -0.37 -10.49 6.50
CA ALA A 187 -1.19 -10.35 5.31
C ALA A 187 -0.91 -11.44 4.26
N TRP A 188 0.35 -11.89 4.11
CA TRP A 188 0.70 -12.98 3.21
C TRP A 188 0.01 -14.30 3.54
N VAL A 189 -0.22 -14.56 4.81
CA VAL A 189 -0.92 -15.76 5.28
C VAL A 189 -2.44 -15.56 5.22
N THR A 190 -2.94 -14.46 5.79
CA THR A 190 -4.38 -14.22 5.90
C THR A 190 -5.04 -14.02 4.54
N ASN A 191 -4.36 -13.38 3.61
CA ASN A 191 -4.87 -13.16 2.25
C ASN A 191 -4.82 -14.42 1.37
N ARG A 192 -4.29 -15.55 1.88
CA ARG A 192 -4.31 -16.87 1.25
C ARG A 192 -5.27 -17.86 1.93
N SER A 193 -6.16 -17.38 2.76
CA SER A 193 -7.22 -18.21 3.36
C SER A 193 -8.20 -18.68 2.28
N GLU A 194 -8.26 -19.98 2.01
CA GLU A 194 -9.23 -20.57 1.09
C GLU A 194 -10.67 -20.41 1.56
N GLU A 195 -10.89 -20.42 2.88
CA GLU A 195 -12.22 -20.17 3.46
C GLU A 195 -12.75 -18.78 3.07
N LEU A 196 -11.86 -17.80 2.93
CA LEU A 196 -12.23 -16.42 2.66
C LEU A 196 -12.25 -16.11 1.16
N PHE A 197 -11.22 -16.56 0.44
CA PHE A 197 -10.99 -16.17 -0.97
C PHE A 197 -11.29 -17.30 -1.97
N GLY A 198 -11.71 -18.47 -1.48
CA GLY A 198 -11.95 -19.64 -2.33
C GLY A 198 -10.67 -20.39 -2.67
N PRO A 199 -10.72 -21.37 -3.58
CA PRO A 199 -9.58 -22.14 -4.00
C PRO A 199 -8.58 -21.29 -4.81
N ASP A 200 -7.41 -21.83 -5.08
CA ASP A 200 -6.37 -21.22 -5.92
C ASP A 200 -5.85 -19.90 -5.37
N THR A 201 -5.69 -19.81 -4.05
CA THR A 201 -5.25 -18.58 -3.38
C THR A 201 -3.83 -18.15 -3.74
N ASP A 202 -3.01 -19.04 -4.28
CA ASP A 202 -1.66 -18.73 -4.79
C ASP A 202 -1.68 -18.26 -6.26
N SER A 203 -2.84 -18.30 -6.91
CA SER A 203 -3.02 -17.84 -8.28
C SER A 203 -3.64 -16.44 -8.34
N PHE A 204 -3.26 -15.68 -9.38
CA PHE A 204 -3.86 -14.38 -9.68
C PHE A 204 -5.16 -14.57 -10.47
N VAL A 205 -6.29 -14.46 -9.80
CA VAL A 205 -7.64 -14.69 -10.33
C VAL A 205 -8.55 -13.51 -10.02
N PRO A 206 -8.53 -12.44 -10.83
CA PRO A 206 -9.37 -11.26 -10.64
C PRO A 206 -10.87 -11.59 -10.59
N GLU A 207 -11.30 -12.65 -11.26
CA GLU A 207 -12.69 -13.12 -11.34
C GLU A 207 -13.29 -13.44 -9.97
N ARG A 208 -12.47 -13.75 -8.94
CA ARG A 208 -12.98 -13.97 -7.57
C ARG A 208 -13.70 -12.74 -6.99
N TRP A 209 -13.34 -11.55 -7.46
CA TRP A 209 -13.91 -10.27 -7.04
C TRP A 209 -15.16 -9.86 -7.84
N LEU A 210 -15.53 -10.63 -8.86
CA LEU A 210 -16.69 -10.39 -9.69
C LEU A 210 -17.87 -11.26 -9.27
N ARG A 211 -19.06 -10.84 -9.68
CA ARG A 211 -20.28 -11.65 -9.56
C ARG A 211 -20.18 -12.84 -10.51
N LYS A 212 -20.42 -14.05 -9.96
CA LYS A 212 -20.41 -15.28 -10.73
C LYS A 212 -21.72 -15.41 -11.54
N GLU A 213 -21.67 -16.18 -12.62
CA GLU A 213 -22.85 -16.49 -13.38
C GLU A 213 -23.88 -17.22 -12.50
N GLY A 214 -25.13 -16.73 -12.49
CA GLY A 214 -26.21 -17.27 -11.65
C GLY A 214 -26.12 -16.92 -10.16
N GLU A 215 -25.08 -16.22 -9.68
CA GLU A 215 -24.98 -15.80 -8.28
C GLU A 215 -26.01 -14.70 -7.98
N PRO A 216 -26.89 -14.85 -6.96
CA PRO A 216 -27.77 -13.78 -6.50
C PRO A 216 -26.98 -12.54 -6.07
N GLU A 217 -27.56 -11.35 -6.26
CA GLU A 217 -26.86 -10.09 -5.99
C GLU A 217 -26.54 -9.90 -4.50
N ASP A 218 -27.43 -10.32 -3.63
CA ASP A 218 -27.26 -10.27 -2.18
C ASP A 218 -26.13 -11.20 -1.71
N GLU A 219 -26.03 -12.42 -2.27
CA GLU A 219 -24.94 -13.35 -2.01
C GLU A 219 -23.60 -12.81 -2.47
N PHE A 220 -23.56 -12.26 -3.69
CA PHE A 220 -22.37 -11.59 -4.20
C PHE A 220 -21.93 -10.43 -3.28
N ASN A 221 -22.87 -9.54 -2.93
CA ASN A 221 -22.57 -8.40 -2.08
C ASN A 221 -22.04 -8.82 -0.70
N ALA A 222 -22.62 -9.86 -0.10
CA ALA A 222 -22.14 -10.42 1.18
C ALA A 222 -20.74 -11.01 1.05
N ARG A 223 -20.47 -11.81 0.02
CA ARG A 223 -19.16 -12.41 -0.27
C ARG A 223 -18.11 -11.33 -0.56
N PHE A 224 -18.43 -10.39 -1.41
CA PHE A 224 -17.54 -9.28 -1.76
C PHE A 224 -17.18 -8.42 -0.54
N ALA A 225 -18.18 -8.06 0.26
CA ALA A 225 -17.96 -7.28 1.48
C ALA A 225 -17.09 -8.05 2.49
N ARG A 226 -17.31 -9.38 2.65
CA ARG A 226 -16.49 -10.24 3.51
C ARG A 226 -15.04 -10.28 3.03
N MET A 227 -14.78 -10.54 1.76
CA MET A 227 -13.43 -10.58 1.19
C MET A 227 -12.74 -9.22 1.33
N LYS A 228 -13.42 -8.13 0.98
CA LYS A 228 -12.86 -6.75 1.06
C LYS A 228 -12.60 -6.31 2.49
N GLY A 229 -13.49 -6.69 3.43
CA GLY A 229 -13.35 -6.35 4.85
C GLY A 229 -12.25 -7.12 5.56
N LEU A 230 -11.96 -8.35 5.13
CA LEU A 230 -10.95 -9.22 5.75
C LEU A 230 -9.63 -9.30 4.95
N ASN A 231 -9.52 -8.61 3.82
CA ASN A 231 -8.25 -8.41 3.14
C ASN A 231 -7.32 -7.57 4.03
N PHE A 232 -6.27 -8.20 4.52
CA PHE A 232 -5.41 -7.63 5.57
C PHE A 232 -4.27 -6.75 5.03
N THR A 233 -4.26 -6.43 3.74
CA THR A 233 -3.22 -5.64 3.08
C THR A 233 -2.97 -4.28 3.75
N PHE A 234 -4.03 -3.63 4.20
CA PHE A 234 -3.95 -2.34 4.91
C PHE A 234 -4.04 -2.45 6.43
N GLY A 235 -3.98 -3.67 6.98
CA GLY A 235 -4.22 -3.92 8.41
C GLY A 235 -5.68 -3.77 8.80
N TYR A 236 -5.95 -3.72 10.11
CA TYR A 236 -7.30 -3.69 10.65
C TYR A 236 -7.39 -2.92 11.97
N GLY A 237 -8.61 -2.46 12.33
CA GLY A 237 -8.91 -1.80 13.60
C GLY A 237 -8.31 -0.39 13.70
N SER A 238 -7.99 0.04 14.92
CA SER A 238 -7.49 1.39 15.22
C SER A 238 -6.13 1.72 14.63
N ARG A 239 -5.42 0.73 14.11
CA ARG A 239 -4.11 0.85 13.45
C ARG A 239 -4.16 0.53 11.96
N ILE A 240 -5.34 0.62 11.35
CA ILE A 240 -5.48 0.52 9.90
C ILE A 240 -4.66 1.61 9.20
N CYS A 241 -4.17 1.33 8.00
CA CYS A 241 -3.38 2.29 7.21
C CYS A 241 -4.15 3.60 6.99
N THR A 242 -3.61 4.70 7.46
CA THR A 242 -4.21 6.04 7.28
C THR A 242 -4.13 6.52 5.83
N GLY A 243 -3.11 6.08 5.07
CA GLY A 243 -2.90 6.38 3.65
C GLY A 243 -3.71 5.53 2.68
N ARG A 244 -4.58 4.61 3.16
CA ARG A 244 -5.34 3.68 2.33
C ARG A 244 -6.09 4.35 1.18
N SER A 245 -6.78 5.46 1.45
CA SER A 245 -7.56 6.19 0.44
C SER A 245 -6.67 6.83 -0.64
N ALA A 246 -5.52 7.38 -0.24
CA ALA A 246 -4.54 7.94 -1.16
C ALA A 246 -3.93 6.84 -2.04
N ALA A 247 -3.52 5.72 -1.44
CA ALA A 247 -2.97 4.58 -2.16
C ALA A 247 -3.96 4.00 -3.20
N TYR A 248 -5.23 3.86 -2.86
CA TYR A 248 -6.25 3.46 -3.83
C TYR A 248 -6.39 4.48 -4.95
N LEU A 249 -6.48 5.77 -4.64
CA LEU A 249 -6.57 6.83 -5.66
C LEU A 249 -5.41 6.74 -6.67
N GLU A 250 -4.19 6.57 -6.16
CA GLU A 250 -2.98 6.45 -6.98
C GLU A 250 -3.01 5.18 -7.83
N MET A 251 -3.26 4.02 -7.23
CA MET A 251 -3.28 2.74 -7.95
C MET A 251 -4.33 2.72 -9.06
N TYR A 252 -5.57 3.12 -8.79
CA TYR A 252 -6.62 3.11 -9.81
C TYR A 252 -6.30 4.04 -10.97
N LYS A 253 -5.89 5.27 -10.69
CA LYS A 253 -5.56 6.24 -11.73
C LYS A 253 -4.35 5.81 -12.56
N LEU A 254 -3.29 5.33 -11.90
CA LEU A 254 -2.07 4.92 -12.60
C LEU A 254 -2.30 3.65 -13.42
N ILE A 255 -2.90 2.61 -12.86
CA ILE A 255 -3.14 1.35 -13.59
C ILE A 255 -4.06 1.60 -14.78
N ALA A 256 -5.19 2.29 -14.59
CA ALA A 256 -6.08 2.64 -15.69
C ALA A 256 -5.35 3.45 -16.77
N THR A 257 -4.58 4.46 -16.39
CA THR A 257 -3.87 5.34 -17.34
C THR A 257 -2.79 4.58 -18.09
N ILE A 258 -1.98 3.77 -17.41
CA ILE A 258 -0.91 2.99 -18.04
C ILE A 258 -1.48 2.02 -19.08
N PHE A 259 -2.49 1.24 -18.71
CA PHE A 259 -3.09 0.28 -19.63
C PHE A 259 -4.01 0.90 -20.68
N LEU A 260 -4.50 2.13 -20.51
CA LEU A 260 -5.21 2.87 -21.54
C LEU A 260 -4.26 3.45 -22.59
N LEU A 261 -3.17 4.08 -22.14
CA LEU A 261 -2.31 4.89 -23.02
C LEU A 261 -1.19 4.08 -23.69
N TYR A 262 -0.77 2.97 -23.09
CA TYR A 262 0.41 2.23 -23.52
C TYR A 262 0.08 0.78 -23.79
N ASP A 263 0.78 0.22 -24.78
CA ASP A 263 0.87 -1.22 -24.95
C ASP A 263 2.05 -1.73 -24.10
N VAL A 264 1.72 -2.39 -22.99
CA VAL A 264 2.69 -2.79 -21.97
C VAL A 264 2.95 -4.27 -22.11
N SER A 265 4.22 -4.65 -22.20
CA SER A 265 4.63 -6.05 -22.27
C SER A 265 5.78 -6.35 -21.31
N LEU A 266 5.86 -7.61 -20.86
CA LEU A 266 7.01 -8.09 -20.12
C LEU A 266 8.14 -8.37 -21.11
N HIS A 267 9.24 -7.65 -20.98
CA HIS A 267 10.44 -7.94 -21.75
C HIS A 267 11.26 -9.02 -21.03
N SER A 268 11.50 -10.16 -21.67
CA SER A 268 12.45 -11.15 -21.18
C SER A 268 13.87 -10.60 -21.35
N SER A 269 14.35 -9.88 -20.35
CA SER A 269 15.77 -9.51 -20.28
C SER A 269 16.59 -10.79 -20.07
N PRO A 270 17.70 -10.99 -20.77
CA PRO A 270 18.65 -12.06 -20.47
C PRO A 270 19.34 -11.90 -19.10
N LEU A 271 19.08 -10.81 -18.40
CA LEU A 271 19.43 -10.60 -17.00
C LEU A 271 18.42 -11.31 -16.07
N ASN A 272 18.36 -12.63 -16.17
CA ASN A 272 17.84 -13.52 -15.10
C ASN A 272 18.78 -13.50 -13.87
N LEU A 273 19.30 -12.35 -13.52
CA LEU A 273 20.15 -12.14 -12.37
C LEU A 273 19.30 -11.45 -11.29
N PHE A 274 18.98 -12.22 -10.28
CA PHE A 274 18.62 -11.82 -8.91
C PHE A 274 17.21 -12.03 -8.36
N PHE A 275 16.23 -12.52 -9.08
CA PHE A 275 15.05 -13.07 -8.39
C PHE A 275 14.53 -14.32 -9.09
N PRO A 276 14.86 -15.52 -8.60
CA PRO A 276 14.04 -16.69 -8.87
C PRO A 276 12.72 -16.47 -8.10
N LEU A 277 11.71 -15.91 -8.77
CA LEU A 277 10.33 -15.94 -8.30
C LEU A 277 9.69 -17.25 -8.77
N ASP A 278 10.33 -18.36 -8.46
CA ASP A 278 9.70 -19.68 -8.38
C ASP A 278 9.26 -19.82 -6.90
N ILE A 279 8.07 -19.34 -6.62
CA ILE A 279 7.31 -19.70 -5.42
C ILE A 279 6.03 -20.34 -5.89
#